data_66f35f40c3a03eab9f1f3c1a4307b9f3
#
_entry.id   66f35f40c3a03eab9f1f3c1a4307b9f3
#
_cell.length_a   1.000
_cell.length_b   1.000
_cell.length_c   1.000
_cell.angle_alpha   90.00
_cell.angle_beta   90.00
_cell.angle_gamma   90.00
#
_symmetry.space_group_name_H-M   'P 1'
#
loop_
_entity.id
_entity.type
_entity.pdbx_description
1 polymer ?
#
loop_
_entity_poly.entity_id
_entity_poly.type
_entity_poly.pdbx_seq_one_letter_code
_entity_poly.pdbx_strand_id
1 'polypeptide(L)'
;MKKFLLGTAALLAMGASASAADLAARPYTKAPAYVAAPIYNWTGFYIGGHVGGAFNGNSGFGGTSDNSDGRFLGGLQAGADYQFAPNWVIGIEGQYSWVGSNNTNIVFGTTGYGYNLNQKGLASVTGRIGYTWGPALLYVKGGWAYQDATETLFVAAPAVNVGFDTTTKSSGYTVGAGLEYLFTQNWSGKVEYQYYDFGNTTINTPALSAVYGSSKNDQHTVKAGLNYRFNWGGPVVAKY
;
A
#
# COMPACT_ATOMS: atom_id res chain seq x y z
N MET A 1 76.41 -22.81 51.22
CA MET A 1 75.15 -23.32 50.62
C MET A 1 74.31 -22.26 49.89
N LYS A 2 74.36 -20.95 50.23
CA LYS A 2 73.58 -19.92 49.53
C LYS A 2 74.07 -19.57 48.11
N LYS A 3 75.31 -19.88 47.77
CA LYS A 3 75.88 -19.52 46.44
C LYS A 3 75.54 -20.57 45.33
N PHE A 4 75.17 -21.78 45.71
CA PHE A 4 74.76 -22.83 44.76
C PHE A 4 73.28 -22.70 44.35
N LEU A 5 72.45 -22.13 45.21
CA LEU A 5 71.05 -21.92 44.90
C LEU A 5 70.79 -20.77 43.84
N LEU A 6 71.68 -19.81 43.75
CA LEU A 6 71.61 -18.75 42.77
C LEU A 6 72.04 -19.18 41.34
N GLY A 7 72.99 -20.18 41.29
CA GLY A 7 73.43 -20.71 40.01
C GLY A 7 72.43 -21.63 39.32
N THR A 8 71.67 -22.40 40.10
CA THR A 8 70.58 -23.25 39.58
C THR A 8 69.36 -22.46 39.12
N ALA A 9 69.04 -21.34 39.76
CA ALA A 9 67.91 -20.46 39.36
C ALA A 9 68.22 -19.73 38.01
N ALA A 10 69.48 -19.35 37.77
CA ALA A 10 69.91 -18.73 36.53
C ALA A 10 69.89 -19.68 35.30
N LEU A 11 70.23 -20.95 35.52
CA LEU A 11 70.22 -21.98 34.48
C LEU A 11 68.76 -22.41 34.08
N LEU A 12 67.83 -22.38 35.02
CA LEU A 12 66.42 -22.64 34.74
C LEU A 12 65.73 -21.47 34.01
N ALA A 13 66.18 -20.25 34.22
CA ALA A 13 65.65 -19.06 33.51
C ALA A 13 66.10 -18.99 32.04
N MET A 14 67.26 -19.58 31.69
CA MET A 14 67.74 -19.63 30.29
C MET A 14 67.10 -20.74 29.46
N GLY A 15 66.47 -21.73 30.06
CA GLY A 15 65.83 -22.87 29.36
C GLY A 15 64.41 -22.49 28.85
N ALA A 16 63.81 -21.42 29.34
CA ALA A 16 62.45 -21.05 28.97
C ALA A 16 62.34 -20.19 27.70
N SER A 17 63.45 -19.71 27.14
CA SER A 17 63.44 -18.83 25.97
C SER A 17 63.56 -19.54 24.63
N ALA A 18 63.70 -20.90 24.61
CA ALA A 18 63.90 -21.64 23.36
C ALA A 18 62.57 -22.17 22.75
N SER A 19 61.43 -22.08 23.45
CA SER A 19 60.16 -22.57 22.94
C SER A 19 59.30 -21.53 22.19
N ALA A 20 59.82 -20.30 22.05
CA ALA A 20 59.05 -19.21 21.39
C ALA A 20 59.28 -19.10 19.88
N ALA A 21 60.14 -19.97 19.29
CA ALA A 21 60.51 -19.81 17.88
C ALA A 21 59.76 -20.73 16.89
N ASP A 22 58.89 -21.62 17.41
CA ASP A 22 58.16 -22.56 16.55
C ASP A 22 56.63 -22.37 16.66
N LEU A 23 56.17 -21.11 16.72
CA LEU A 23 54.79 -20.80 16.41
C LEU A 23 54.61 -20.96 14.92
N ALA A 24 54.06 -22.10 14.49
CA ALA A 24 53.62 -22.31 13.12
C ALA A 24 52.88 -21.09 12.63
N ALA A 25 53.26 -20.55 11.48
CA ALA A 25 52.61 -19.39 10.87
C ALA A 25 51.08 -19.59 10.89
N ARG A 26 50.40 -18.73 11.58
CA ARG A 26 48.93 -18.81 11.64
C ARG A 26 48.40 -18.93 10.22
N PRO A 27 47.58 -19.94 9.89
CA PRO A 27 47.02 -20.07 8.56
C PRO A 27 46.32 -18.75 8.25
N TYR A 28 46.72 -18.09 7.16
CA TYR A 28 46.09 -16.88 6.67
C TYR A 28 44.69 -17.23 6.24
N THR A 29 43.73 -17.15 7.16
CA THR A 29 42.31 -17.24 6.81
C THR A 29 41.97 -15.99 6.00
N LYS A 30 41.80 -16.16 4.69
CA LYS A 30 41.32 -15.14 3.81
C LYS A 30 40.09 -14.49 4.48
N ALA A 31 40.15 -13.21 4.77
CA ALA A 31 39.01 -12.48 5.32
C ALA A 31 37.75 -12.83 4.52
N PRO A 32 36.60 -13.06 5.16
CA PRO A 32 35.37 -13.30 4.44
C PRO A 32 35.20 -12.22 3.39
N ALA A 33 34.88 -12.61 2.17
CA ALA A 33 34.62 -11.63 1.11
C ALA A 33 33.53 -10.67 1.61
N TYR A 34 33.82 -9.37 1.62
CA TYR A 34 32.85 -8.33 1.97
C TYR A 34 31.72 -8.40 0.96
N VAL A 35 30.59 -8.93 1.36
CA VAL A 35 29.35 -8.88 0.58
C VAL A 35 28.78 -7.50 0.80
N ALA A 36 28.89 -6.63 -0.22
CA ALA A 36 28.28 -5.33 -0.16
C ALA A 36 26.80 -5.47 0.15
N ALA A 37 26.31 -4.72 1.13
CA ALA A 37 24.89 -4.71 1.47
C ALA A 37 24.08 -4.30 0.22
N PRO A 38 22.97 -4.97 -0.08
CA PRO A 38 22.15 -4.64 -1.23
C PRO A 38 21.66 -3.20 -1.11
N ILE A 39 21.94 -2.38 -2.12
CA ILE A 39 21.46 -1.00 -2.20
C ILE A 39 20.06 -1.06 -2.81
N TYR A 40 19.04 -0.70 -2.01
CA TYR A 40 17.67 -0.59 -2.46
C TYR A 40 17.44 0.80 -3.04
N ASN A 41 17.04 0.87 -4.31
CA ASN A 41 16.71 2.11 -5.00
C ASN A 41 15.22 2.10 -5.39
N TRP A 42 14.49 3.08 -4.88
CA TRP A 42 13.06 3.24 -5.15
C TRP A 42 12.77 4.14 -6.35
N THR A 43 13.81 4.78 -6.95
CA THR A 43 13.64 5.66 -8.10
C THR A 43 13.32 4.87 -9.36
N GLY A 44 12.22 5.21 -10.02
CA GLY A 44 11.80 4.59 -11.27
C GLY A 44 10.30 4.60 -11.46
N PHE A 45 9.87 4.14 -12.63
CA PHE A 45 8.47 3.87 -12.92
C PHE A 45 8.08 2.48 -12.43
N TYR A 46 6.79 2.29 -12.20
CA TYR A 46 6.24 0.96 -11.96
C TYR A 46 4.85 0.84 -12.57
N ILE A 47 4.50 -0.40 -12.88
CA ILE A 47 3.15 -0.84 -13.23
C ILE A 47 2.79 -2.03 -12.36
N GLY A 48 1.52 -2.19 -12.06
CA GLY A 48 1.11 -3.29 -11.21
C GLY A 48 -0.39 -3.54 -11.24
N GLY A 49 -0.76 -4.59 -10.52
CA GLY A 49 -2.15 -4.93 -10.26
C GLY A 49 -2.41 -5.01 -8.77
N HIS A 50 -3.68 -4.84 -8.40
CA HIS A 50 -4.13 -4.99 -7.02
C HIS A 50 -5.49 -5.68 -6.94
N VAL A 51 -5.71 -6.31 -5.80
CA VAL A 51 -7.01 -6.88 -5.40
C VAL A 51 -7.31 -6.45 -3.98
N GLY A 52 -8.58 -6.43 -3.60
CA GLY A 52 -8.95 -6.03 -2.26
C GLY A 52 -10.44 -6.00 -1.99
N GLY A 53 -10.82 -5.31 -0.94
CA GLY A 53 -12.19 -5.08 -0.53
C GLY A 53 -12.51 -3.59 -0.42
N ALA A 54 -13.73 -3.24 -0.81
CA ALA A 54 -14.31 -1.91 -0.64
C ALA A 54 -15.46 -1.99 0.35
N PHE A 55 -15.49 -1.05 1.31
CA PHE A 55 -16.47 -0.97 2.38
C PHE A 55 -17.08 0.43 2.38
N ASN A 56 -18.39 0.55 2.49
CA ASN A 56 -19.04 1.85 2.59
C ASN A 56 -18.86 2.42 4.01
N GLY A 57 -18.53 3.71 4.12
CA GLY A 57 -18.27 4.36 5.40
C GLY A 57 -19.52 4.67 6.20
N ASN A 58 -20.68 4.90 5.55
CA ASN A 58 -21.90 5.27 6.23
C ASN A 58 -23.15 4.63 5.60
N SER A 59 -23.89 3.88 6.39
CA SER A 59 -25.19 3.29 6.02
C SER A 59 -26.33 4.28 6.32
N GLY A 60 -26.25 5.49 5.76
CA GLY A 60 -27.09 6.59 6.19
C GLY A 60 -28.19 7.04 5.25
N PHE A 61 -29.05 6.16 4.80
CA PHE A 61 -30.43 6.52 4.50
C PHE A 61 -31.30 5.69 5.44
N GLY A 62 -32.04 6.30 6.38
CA GLY A 62 -33.00 5.75 7.36
C GLY A 62 -33.70 4.42 7.10
N GLY A 63 -33.07 3.53 6.37
CA GLY A 63 -33.46 2.16 6.10
C GLY A 63 -32.51 1.24 6.85
N THR A 64 -33.06 0.23 7.50
CA THR A 64 -32.34 -0.91 8.05
C THR A 64 -31.71 -1.69 6.89
N SER A 65 -30.57 -1.25 6.39
CA SER A 65 -29.74 -2.06 5.49
C SER A 65 -28.66 -2.73 6.34
N ASP A 66 -28.90 -3.97 6.72
CA ASP A 66 -27.96 -4.87 7.38
C ASP A 66 -26.80 -5.31 6.46
N ASN A 67 -26.45 -4.52 5.45
CA ASN A 67 -25.43 -4.88 4.47
C ASN A 67 -24.20 -3.97 4.58
N SER A 68 -23.39 -4.22 5.60
CA SER A 68 -21.95 -3.89 5.60
C SER A 68 -21.18 -4.88 4.72
N ASP A 69 -21.74 -5.23 3.57
CA ASP A 69 -21.11 -6.19 2.66
C ASP A 69 -19.90 -5.55 1.99
N GLY A 70 -18.71 -6.04 2.39
CA GLY A 70 -17.49 -5.76 1.67
C GLY A 70 -17.61 -6.22 0.22
N ARG A 71 -17.35 -5.31 -0.72
CA ARG A 71 -17.33 -5.62 -2.16
C ARG A 71 -15.89 -5.92 -2.58
N PHE A 72 -15.73 -7.00 -3.34
CA PHE A 72 -14.45 -7.31 -3.95
C PHE A 72 -14.09 -6.22 -4.98
N LEU A 73 -12.82 -5.81 -4.99
CA LEU A 73 -12.28 -4.96 -6.04
C LEU A 73 -10.99 -5.56 -6.60
N GLY A 74 -10.75 -5.29 -7.88
CA GLY A 74 -9.50 -5.61 -8.54
C GLY A 74 -9.16 -4.53 -9.54
N GLY A 75 -7.88 -4.26 -9.74
CA GLY A 75 -7.50 -3.14 -10.58
C GLY A 75 -6.06 -3.12 -11.00
N LEU A 76 -5.73 -2.05 -11.73
CA LEU A 76 -4.40 -1.75 -12.21
C LEU A 76 -3.89 -0.45 -11.60
N GLN A 77 -2.58 -0.33 -11.54
CA GLN A 77 -1.89 0.86 -11.05
C GLN A 77 -0.61 1.11 -11.83
N ALA A 78 -0.27 2.38 -11.96
CA ALA A 78 0.99 2.81 -12.54
C ALA A 78 1.46 4.06 -11.80
N GLY A 79 2.77 4.21 -11.63
CA GLY A 79 3.32 5.35 -10.94
C GLY A 79 4.80 5.55 -11.19
N ALA A 80 5.32 6.59 -10.58
CA ALA A 80 6.73 6.93 -10.59
C ALA A 80 7.15 7.41 -9.20
N ASP A 81 8.31 6.93 -8.75
CA ASP A 81 8.93 7.31 -7.50
C ASP A 81 10.27 7.96 -7.73
N TYR A 82 10.63 8.86 -6.85
CA TYR A 82 11.92 9.49 -6.78
C TYR A 82 12.44 9.49 -5.33
N GLN A 83 13.53 8.78 -5.10
CA GLN A 83 14.23 8.77 -3.81
C GLN A 83 15.16 9.96 -3.75
N PHE A 84 14.71 11.06 -3.12
CA PHE A 84 15.44 12.33 -3.06
C PHE A 84 16.43 12.41 -1.89
N ALA A 85 16.33 11.50 -0.93
CA ALA A 85 17.25 11.36 0.18
C ALA A 85 17.44 9.87 0.52
N PRO A 86 18.43 9.48 1.32
CA PRO A 86 18.74 8.07 1.60
C PRO A 86 17.52 7.25 2.05
N ASN A 87 16.60 7.86 2.78
CA ASN A 87 15.42 7.18 3.34
C ASN A 87 14.09 7.80 2.92
N TRP A 88 14.07 8.82 2.06
CA TRP A 88 12.84 9.51 1.68
C TRP A 88 12.51 9.36 0.22
N VAL A 89 11.27 9.00 -0.04
CA VAL A 89 10.73 8.78 -1.38
C VAL A 89 9.51 9.67 -1.57
N ILE A 90 9.42 10.35 -2.72
CA ILE A 90 8.20 11.00 -3.19
C ILE A 90 7.78 10.34 -4.50
N GLY A 91 6.48 10.34 -4.79
CA GLY A 91 5.99 9.75 -6.02
C GLY A 91 4.60 10.21 -6.38
N ILE A 92 4.19 9.79 -7.58
CA ILE A 92 2.83 9.94 -8.08
C ILE A 92 2.32 8.58 -8.51
N GLU A 93 1.02 8.33 -8.28
CA GLU A 93 0.41 7.05 -8.63
C GLU A 93 -1.00 7.28 -9.20
N GLY A 94 -1.28 6.66 -10.35
CA GLY A 94 -2.62 6.50 -10.89
C GLY A 94 -3.12 5.08 -10.64
N GLN A 95 -4.36 4.96 -10.17
CA GLN A 95 -5.03 3.68 -9.94
C GLN A 95 -6.39 3.67 -10.61
N TYR A 96 -6.77 2.49 -11.13
CA TYR A 96 -8.12 2.19 -11.56
C TYR A 96 -8.54 0.84 -11.00
N SER A 97 -9.68 0.80 -10.31
CA SER A 97 -10.23 -0.41 -9.69
C SER A 97 -11.62 -0.68 -10.25
N TRP A 98 -11.83 -1.89 -10.74
CA TRP A 98 -13.16 -2.42 -11.00
C TRP A 98 -13.73 -2.93 -9.68
N VAL A 99 -14.93 -2.48 -9.35
CA VAL A 99 -15.62 -2.90 -8.12
C VAL A 99 -16.67 -3.93 -8.47
N GLY A 100 -16.67 -5.06 -7.77
CA GLY A 100 -17.65 -6.11 -7.94
C GLY A 100 -19.06 -5.59 -7.69
N SER A 101 -19.98 -5.93 -8.58
CA SER A 101 -21.38 -5.53 -8.48
C SER A 101 -22.07 -6.30 -7.37
N ASN A 102 -22.47 -5.59 -6.30
CA ASN A 102 -23.55 -6.05 -5.43
C ASN A 102 -24.76 -5.20 -5.76
N ASN A 103 -25.81 -5.82 -6.29
CA ASN A 103 -27.09 -5.16 -6.49
C ASN A 103 -27.70 -4.87 -5.12
N THR A 104 -27.38 -3.73 -4.56
CA THR A 104 -28.04 -3.28 -3.31
C THR A 104 -29.38 -2.71 -3.70
N ASN A 105 -30.42 -3.52 -3.52
CA ASN A 105 -31.80 -3.11 -3.71
C ASN A 105 -32.29 -2.46 -2.41
N ILE A 106 -32.44 -1.15 -2.40
CA ILE A 106 -33.10 -0.44 -1.32
C ILE A 106 -34.57 -0.29 -1.69
N VAL A 107 -35.46 -1.00 -1.00
CA VAL A 107 -36.91 -0.88 -1.20
C VAL A 107 -37.47 0.04 -0.10
N PHE A 108 -38.13 1.11 -0.51
CA PHE A 108 -38.78 2.02 0.43
C PHE A 108 -40.16 1.44 0.83
N GLY A 109 -40.23 0.90 2.03
CA GLY A 109 -41.25 -0.04 2.51
C GLY A 109 -42.74 0.33 2.37
N THR A 110 -43.12 1.58 2.13
CA THR A 110 -44.51 2.03 1.97
C THR A 110 -44.82 2.70 0.63
N THR A 111 -43.81 3.07 -0.14
CA THR A 111 -44.00 3.84 -1.38
C THR A 111 -43.99 2.97 -2.63
N GLY A 112 -43.59 1.70 -2.54
CA GLY A 112 -43.47 0.79 -3.69
C GLY A 112 -42.36 1.13 -4.66
N TYR A 113 -41.44 2.06 -4.31
CA TYR A 113 -40.28 2.41 -5.09
C TYR A 113 -39.02 1.75 -4.51
N GLY A 114 -38.11 1.35 -5.40
CA GLY A 114 -36.81 0.83 -5.02
C GLY A 114 -35.70 1.53 -5.80
N TYR A 115 -34.53 1.58 -5.19
CA TYR A 115 -33.33 2.20 -5.76
C TYR A 115 -32.22 1.17 -5.83
N ASN A 116 -31.59 1.05 -6.99
CA ASN A 116 -30.44 0.18 -7.23
C ASN A 116 -29.22 1.03 -7.51
N LEU A 117 -28.17 0.86 -6.69
CA LEU A 117 -26.88 1.50 -6.88
C LEU A 117 -25.86 0.47 -7.37
N ASN A 118 -25.31 0.68 -8.53
CA ASN A 118 -24.27 -0.17 -9.13
C ASN A 118 -23.01 0.67 -9.40
N GLN A 119 -22.01 0.53 -8.54
CA GLN A 119 -20.69 1.13 -8.73
C GLN A 119 -19.85 0.26 -9.65
N LYS A 120 -19.38 0.81 -10.78
CA LYS A 120 -18.62 0.08 -11.79
C LYS A 120 -17.11 0.28 -11.66
N GLY A 121 -16.68 1.48 -11.32
CA GLY A 121 -15.27 1.83 -11.31
C GLY A 121 -14.91 2.89 -10.28
N LEU A 122 -13.66 2.82 -9.83
CA LEU A 122 -13.03 3.73 -8.89
C LEU A 122 -11.65 4.09 -9.42
N ALA A 123 -11.44 5.36 -9.76
CA ALA A 123 -10.17 5.88 -10.23
C ALA A 123 -9.57 6.85 -9.22
N SER A 124 -8.25 6.93 -9.15
CA SER A 124 -7.56 7.95 -8.36
C SER A 124 -6.22 8.34 -8.97
N VAL A 125 -5.85 9.61 -8.76
CA VAL A 125 -4.51 10.14 -9.03
C VAL A 125 -4.01 10.77 -7.74
N THR A 126 -2.90 10.25 -7.22
CA THR A 126 -2.39 10.60 -5.89
C THR A 126 -0.92 10.93 -5.93
N GLY A 127 -0.51 11.92 -5.11
CA GLY A 127 0.87 12.08 -4.70
C GLY A 127 1.15 11.20 -3.47
N ARG A 128 2.36 10.66 -3.36
CA ARG A 128 2.79 9.88 -2.19
C ARG A 128 4.13 10.35 -1.64
N ILE A 129 4.29 10.26 -0.34
CA ILE A 129 5.54 10.48 0.36
C ILE A 129 5.76 9.33 1.34
N GLY A 130 6.99 8.82 1.41
CA GLY A 130 7.28 7.68 2.27
C GLY A 130 8.70 7.66 2.80
N TYR A 131 8.87 6.85 3.83
CA TYR A 131 10.15 6.58 4.47
C TYR A 131 10.55 5.12 4.22
N THR A 132 11.78 4.92 3.77
CA THR A 132 12.32 3.59 3.46
C THR A 132 13.37 3.16 4.47
N TRP A 133 13.31 1.90 4.89
CA TRP A 133 14.36 1.21 5.66
C TRP A 133 14.70 -0.12 4.98
N GLY A 134 15.77 -0.10 4.20
CA GLY A 134 16.15 -1.23 3.37
C GLY A 134 15.10 -1.52 2.28
N PRO A 135 14.57 -2.75 2.21
CA PRO A 135 13.59 -3.14 1.20
C PRO A 135 12.16 -2.67 1.48
N ALA A 136 11.88 -2.10 2.66
CA ALA A 136 10.55 -1.70 3.06
C ALA A 136 10.33 -0.19 2.90
N LEU A 137 9.15 0.21 2.43
CA LEU A 137 8.69 1.59 2.27
C LEU A 137 7.33 1.75 2.94
N LEU A 138 7.27 2.57 3.99
CA LEU A 138 6.01 3.06 4.56
C LEU A 138 5.67 4.40 3.92
N TYR A 139 4.46 4.56 3.43
CA TYR A 139 4.05 5.78 2.75
C TYR A 139 2.64 6.22 3.13
N VAL A 140 2.41 7.51 2.97
CA VAL A 140 1.09 8.12 2.94
C VAL A 140 0.85 8.71 1.55
N LYS A 141 -0.38 8.78 1.13
CA LYS A 141 -0.76 9.32 -0.17
C LYS A 141 -2.05 10.13 -0.08
N GLY A 142 -2.24 11.04 -1.02
CA GLY A 142 -3.46 11.81 -1.13
C GLY A 142 -3.59 12.44 -2.51
N GLY A 143 -4.83 12.69 -2.91
CA GLY A 143 -5.08 13.28 -4.22
C GLY A 143 -6.54 13.26 -4.62
N TRP A 144 -6.75 13.28 -5.92
CA TRP A 144 -8.08 13.30 -6.53
C TRP A 144 -8.60 11.89 -6.77
N ALA A 145 -9.91 11.72 -6.60
CA ALA A 145 -10.63 10.48 -6.84
C ALA A 145 -11.84 10.70 -7.74
N TYR A 146 -12.20 9.68 -8.49
CA TYR A 146 -13.34 9.66 -9.39
C TYR A 146 -14.06 8.33 -9.27
N GLN A 147 -15.40 8.39 -9.20
CA GLN A 147 -16.28 7.24 -9.12
C GLN A 147 -17.25 7.26 -10.29
N ASP A 148 -17.39 6.09 -10.93
CA ASP A 148 -18.41 5.82 -11.94
C ASP A 148 -19.47 4.89 -11.33
N ALA A 149 -20.68 5.40 -11.15
CA ALA A 149 -21.82 4.69 -10.60
C ALA A 149 -23.05 4.84 -11.49
N THR A 150 -23.82 3.78 -11.66
CA THR A 150 -25.11 3.80 -12.33
C THR A 150 -26.22 3.64 -11.28
N GLU A 151 -27.13 4.58 -11.29
CA GLU A 151 -28.29 4.62 -10.41
C GLU A 151 -29.53 4.26 -11.21
N THR A 152 -30.27 3.24 -10.79
CA THR A 152 -31.51 2.82 -11.42
C THR A 152 -32.67 2.88 -10.43
N LEU A 153 -33.68 3.67 -10.77
CA LEU A 153 -34.94 3.72 -10.01
C LEU A 153 -35.92 2.68 -10.57
N PHE A 154 -36.49 1.86 -9.71
CA PHE A 154 -37.50 0.87 -10.09
C PHE A 154 -38.72 0.90 -9.17
N VAL A 155 -39.88 0.38 -9.66
CA VAL A 155 -41.06 0.14 -8.85
C VAL A 155 -41.02 -1.28 -8.31
N ALA A 156 -41.13 -1.45 -7.02
CA ALA A 156 -40.92 -2.73 -6.33
C ALA A 156 -42.05 -3.77 -6.60
N ALA A 157 -43.25 -3.33 -7.03
CA ALA A 157 -44.34 -4.27 -7.36
C ALA A 157 -45.28 -3.66 -8.42
N PRO A 158 -45.40 -4.25 -9.64
CA PRO A 158 -44.50 -5.28 -10.21
C PRO A 158 -43.13 -4.68 -10.49
N ALA A 159 -42.05 -5.45 -10.34
CA ALA A 159 -40.67 -4.99 -10.53
C ALA A 159 -40.42 -4.45 -11.95
N VAL A 160 -40.81 -3.21 -12.19
CA VAL A 160 -40.71 -2.54 -13.50
C VAL A 160 -39.70 -1.40 -13.36
N ASN A 161 -38.70 -1.39 -14.21
CA ASN A 161 -37.79 -0.26 -14.34
C ASN A 161 -38.57 0.96 -14.87
N VAL A 162 -38.59 2.05 -14.10
CA VAL A 162 -39.34 3.28 -14.45
C VAL A 162 -38.50 4.17 -15.36
N GLY A 163 -37.44 3.64 -15.97
CA GLY A 163 -36.75 4.27 -17.09
C GLY A 163 -35.85 5.46 -16.76
N PHE A 164 -35.40 5.60 -15.51
CA PHE A 164 -34.42 6.63 -15.15
C PHE A 164 -33.08 5.98 -14.77
N ASP A 165 -32.31 5.57 -15.79
CA ASP A 165 -30.92 5.24 -15.62
C ASP A 165 -30.10 6.52 -15.62
N THR A 166 -29.68 6.97 -14.46
CA THR A 166 -28.77 8.12 -14.33
C THR A 166 -27.37 7.62 -14.01
N THR A 167 -26.43 7.87 -14.92
CA THR A 167 -25.01 7.66 -14.62
C THR A 167 -24.53 8.85 -13.80
N THR A 168 -24.30 8.62 -12.53
CA THR A 168 -23.75 9.63 -11.63
C THR A 168 -22.25 9.53 -11.62
N LYS A 169 -21.59 10.55 -12.14
CA LYS A 169 -20.14 10.72 -12.10
C LYS A 169 -19.80 11.61 -10.94
N SER A 170 -19.16 11.06 -9.92
CA SER A 170 -18.75 11.83 -8.74
C SER A 170 -17.23 11.94 -8.67
N SER A 171 -16.77 13.16 -8.43
CA SER A 171 -15.35 13.43 -8.13
C SER A 171 -15.19 13.85 -6.69
N GLY A 172 -14.07 13.50 -6.09
CA GLY A 172 -13.78 13.77 -4.70
C GLY A 172 -12.29 13.73 -4.41
N TYR A 173 -11.94 13.61 -3.15
CA TYR A 173 -10.57 13.43 -2.71
C TYR A 173 -10.37 12.04 -2.11
N THR A 174 -9.10 11.65 -2.05
CA THR A 174 -8.70 10.40 -1.40
C THR A 174 -7.44 10.61 -0.58
N VAL A 175 -7.37 9.90 0.54
CA VAL A 175 -6.18 9.81 1.39
C VAL A 175 -5.94 8.35 1.75
N GLY A 176 -4.69 7.97 1.93
CA GLY A 176 -4.36 6.59 2.26
C GLY A 176 -2.98 6.44 2.84
N ALA A 177 -2.70 5.23 3.29
CA ALA A 177 -1.40 4.81 3.77
C ALA A 177 -1.14 3.36 3.37
N GLY A 178 0.12 3.00 3.19
CA GLY A 178 0.49 1.65 2.80
C GLY A 178 1.92 1.30 3.16
N LEU A 179 2.16 0.00 3.14
CA LEU A 179 3.48 -0.60 3.27
C LEU A 179 3.80 -1.34 1.97
N GLU A 180 4.95 -1.05 1.37
CA GLU A 180 5.45 -1.72 0.18
C GLU A 180 6.80 -2.36 0.48
N TYR A 181 7.04 -3.57 -0.03
CA TYR A 181 8.25 -4.34 0.21
C TYR A 181 8.85 -4.83 -1.11
N LEU A 182 10.12 -4.55 -1.34
CA LEU A 182 10.90 -5.04 -2.48
C LEU A 182 11.36 -6.47 -2.22
N PHE A 183 10.79 -7.44 -2.91
CA PHE A 183 11.26 -8.83 -2.89
C PHE A 183 12.53 -9.01 -3.72
N THR A 184 12.60 -8.27 -4.84
CA THR A 184 13.75 -8.17 -5.72
C THR A 184 13.92 -6.71 -6.13
N GLN A 185 14.97 -6.37 -6.88
CA GLN A 185 15.15 -5.01 -7.41
C GLN A 185 14.00 -4.53 -8.31
N ASN A 186 13.27 -5.46 -8.94
CA ASN A 186 12.21 -5.15 -9.90
C ASN A 186 10.80 -5.52 -9.42
N TRP A 187 10.65 -6.27 -8.35
CA TRP A 187 9.33 -6.69 -7.87
C TRP A 187 9.09 -6.22 -6.45
N SER A 188 7.94 -5.59 -6.24
CA SER A 188 7.47 -5.20 -4.92
C SER A 188 6.02 -5.62 -4.69
N GLY A 189 5.70 -5.97 -3.46
CA GLY A 189 4.35 -6.18 -3.00
C GLY A 189 3.94 -5.08 -2.05
N LYS A 190 2.68 -4.66 -2.10
CA LYS A 190 2.14 -3.64 -1.20
C LYS A 190 0.84 -4.06 -0.55
N VAL A 191 0.61 -3.53 0.66
CA VAL A 191 -0.70 -3.51 1.33
C VAL A 191 -1.04 -2.07 1.59
N GLU A 192 -2.25 -1.66 1.24
CA GLU A 192 -2.68 -0.26 1.24
C GLU A 192 -4.09 -0.14 1.78
N TYR A 193 -4.30 0.82 2.67
CA TYR A 193 -5.60 1.32 3.06
C TYR A 193 -5.82 2.68 2.40
N GLN A 194 -7.01 2.90 1.84
CA GLN A 194 -7.35 4.16 1.19
C GLN A 194 -8.80 4.53 1.49
N TYR A 195 -8.99 5.78 1.90
CA TYR A 195 -10.27 6.43 2.13
C TYR A 195 -10.61 7.33 0.97
N TYR A 196 -11.86 7.30 0.54
CA TYR A 196 -12.41 8.13 -0.52
C TYR A 196 -13.59 8.90 0.00
N ASP A 197 -13.68 10.19 -0.36
CA ASP A 197 -14.80 11.07 -0.04
C ASP A 197 -15.26 11.75 -1.32
N PHE A 198 -16.48 11.44 -1.74
CA PHE A 198 -17.10 12.00 -2.95
C PHE A 198 -18.13 13.10 -2.60
N GLY A 199 -18.12 13.57 -1.34
CA GLY A 199 -19.04 14.61 -0.88
C GLY A 199 -20.44 14.07 -0.60
N ASN A 200 -21.41 15.00 -0.56
CA ASN A 200 -22.79 14.66 -0.27
C ASN A 200 -23.59 14.53 -1.57
N THR A 201 -24.31 13.43 -1.71
CA THR A 201 -25.32 13.26 -2.76
C THR A 201 -26.63 13.84 -2.28
N THR A 202 -27.14 14.87 -2.94
CA THR A 202 -28.44 15.48 -2.65
C THR A 202 -29.46 15.00 -3.68
N ILE A 203 -30.55 14.40 -3.23
CA ILE A 203 -31.66 14.00 -4.11
C ILE A 203 -32.50 15.23 -4.41
N ASN A 204 -32.42 15.75 -5.65
CA ASN A 204 -33.12 16.98 -6.09
C ASN A 204 -34.57 16.75 -6.53
N THR A 205 -35.19 15.65 -6.15
CA THR A 205 -36.61 15.40 -6.45
C THR A 205 -37.48 15.99 -5.33
N PRO A 206 -38.33 17.01 -5.58
CA PRO A 206 -39.07 17.72 -4.51
C PRO A 206 -39.91 16.84 -3.61
N ALA A 207 -40.42 15.71 -4.13
CA ALA A 207 -41.21 14.74 -3.35
C ALA A 207 -40.38 13.86 -2.42
N LEU A 208 -39.07 13.70 -2.68
CA LEU A 208 -38.17 12.80 -1.97
C LEU A 208 -37.15 13.57 -1.12
N SER A 209 -36.79 14.78 -1.48
CA SER A 209 -35.80 15.60 -0.75
C SER A 209 -36.26 15.98 0.66
N ALA A 210 -37.56 16.10 0.88
CA ALA A 210 -38.14 16.40 2.20
C ALA A 210 -38.07 15.22 3.19
N VAL A 211 -37.91 14.00 2.66
CA VAL A 211 -37.92 12.74 3.47
C VAL A 211 -36.50 12.17 3.64
N TYR A 212 -35.59 12.36 2.70
CA TYR A 212 -34.33 11.60 2.65
C TYR A 212 -33.06 12.41 2.81
N GLY A 213 -33.13 13.74 2.86
CA GLY A 213 -31.98 14.59 3.16
C GLY A 213 -30.76 14.40 2.25
N SER A 214 -29.59 14.74 2.77
CA SER A 214 -28.28 14.58 2.16
C SER A 214 -27.56 13.34 2.75
N SER A 215 -27.05 12.46 1.93
CA SER A 215 -26.22 11.31 2.35
C SER A 215 -24.77 11.51 1.99
N LYS A 216 -23.88 11.23 2.93
CA LYS A 216 -22.43 11.26 2.69
C LYS A 216 -22.01 10.03 1.88
N ASN A 217 -21.26 10.26 0.80
CA ASN A 217 -20.74 9.22 -0.08
C ASN A 217 -19.25 9.03 0.19
N ASP A 218 -18.95 8.20 1.18
CA ASP A 218 -17.58 7.85 1.56
C ASP A 218 -17.33 6.35 1.47
N GLN A 219 -16.09 5.97 1.16
CA GLN A 219 -15.70 4.58 0.95
C GLN A 219 -14.32 4.31 1.51
N HIS A 220 -14.18 3.16 2.14
CA HIS A 220 -12.92 2.62 2.64
C HIS A 220 -12.50 1.42 1.78
N THR A 221 -11.22 1.34 1.43
CA THR A 221 -10.68 0.20 0.70
C THR A 221 -9.43 -0.34 1.39
N VAL A 222 -9.30 -1.67 1.37
CA VAL A 222 -8.06 -2.36 1.74
C VAL A 222 -7.62 -3.16 0.53
N LYS A 223 -6.40 -2.93 0.08
CA LYS A 223 -5.86 -3.49 -1.17
C LYS A 223 -4.51 -4.15 -0.92
N ALA A 224 -4.29 -5.30 -1.58
CA ALA A 224 -2.98 -5.91 -1.74
C ALA A 224 -2.58 -5.82 -3.21
N GLY A 225 -1.36 -5.41 -3.50
CA GLY A 225 -0.88 -5.18 -4.86
C GLY A 225 0.50 -5.75 -5.12
N LEU A 226 0.77 -6.02 -6.38
CA LEU A 226 2.08 -6.42 -6.89
C LEU A 226 2.52 -5.45 -7.97
N ASN A 227 3.74 -4.92 -7.88
CA ASN A 227 4.32 -3.98 -8.83
C ASN A 227 5.56 -4.55 -9.50
N TYR A 228 5.69 -4.30 -10.79
CA TYR A 228 6.93 -4.41 -11.51
C TYR A 228 7.56 -3.02 -11.68
N ARG A 229 8.79 -2.86 -11.18
CA ARG A 229 9.52 -1.59 -11.15
C ARG A 229 10.58 -1.55 -12.24
N PHE A 230 10.57 -0.47 -13.03
CA PHE A 230 11.57 -0.16 -14.04
C PHE A 230 12.60 0.80 -13.42
N ASN A 231 13.70 0.26 -12.93
CA ASN A 231 14.75 1.07 -12.28
C ASN A 231 15.51 1.87 -13.33
N TRP A 232 15.47 3.21 -13.25
CA TRP A 232 16.21 4.10 -14.14
C TRP A 232 17.63 4.45 -13.65
N GLY A 233 17.99 4.01 -12.48
CA GLY A 233 19.31 4.21 -11.90
C GLY A 233 20.07 2.89 -11.87
N GLY A 234 21.20 2.82 -12.53
CA GLY A 234 22.19 1.78 -12.25
C GLY A 234 22.55 1.83 -10.76
N PRO A 235 23.15 0.76 -10.19
CA PRO A 235 23.52 0.73 -8.79
C PRO A 235 24.38 1.97 -8.50
N VAL A 236 24.00 2.74 -7.48
CA VAL A 236 24.81 3.85 -6.98
C VAL A 236 26.07 3.20 -6.39
N VAL A 237 27.12 3.09 -7.21
CA VAL A 237 28.42 2.62 -6.76
C VAL A 237 29.00 3.77 -5.96
N ALA A 238 29.10 3.62 -4.65
CA ALA A 238 29.84 4.56 -3.83
C ALA A 238 31.30 4.55 -4.34
N LYS A 239 31.72 5.62 -5.01
CA LYS A 239 33.14 5.86 -5.30
C LYS A 239 33.77 6.33 -4.00
N TYR A 240 34.62 5.49 -3.43
CA TYR A 240 35.60 5.87 -2.41
C TYR A 240 36.81 6.51 -3.07
#